data_74c07bcd77cbb4fd81b75a8429e357c2
#
_entry.id   74c07bcd77cbb4fd81b75a8429e357c2
#
_cell.length_a   1.000
_cell.length_b   1.000
_cell.length_c   1.000
_cell.angle_alpha   90.00
_cell.angle_beta   90.00
_cell.angle_gamma   90.00
#
_symmetry.space_group_name_H-M   'P 1'
#
loop_
_entity.id
_entity.type
_entity.pdbx_description
1 polymer ?
#
loop_
_entity_poly.entity_id
_entity_poly.type
_entity_poly.pdbx_seq_one_letter_code
_entity_poly.pdbx_strand_id
1 'polypeptide(L)'
;GPDSDNDKLVHVKSDGTITILGSGFTNSGIASSDGSVKLESDDWASTYGTVTVNNDGQITLANGSGGNASGRITVLDFAGNETTVSDYTIFVDNTKAVSTNISVGVVKQGATAVLTGTGFKNGDAESTITIGGQNAGATTFTYTVDSGTQITITGGSGDINDGEIVVTDPAGNVSTTNKKLTVDNTKPSVSSVATETI
;
A
#
# COMPACT_ATOMS: atom_id res chain seq x y z
N GLY A 1 8.48 22.02 -4.62
CA GLY A 1 8.04 20.71 -4.15
C GLY A 1 9.17 19.72 -4.27
N PRO A 2 9.27 18.71 -3.40
CA PRO A 2 10.29 17.67 -3.46
C PRO A 2 9.87 16.66 -4.51
N ASP A 3 10.27 16.86 -5.74
CA ASP A 3 10.17 15.89 -6.82
C ASP A 3 11.47 16.00 -7.63
N SER A 4 12.51 15.33 -7.13
CA SER A 4 13.55 14.90 -8.02
C SER A 4 13.15 13.47 -8.46
N ASP A 5 12.98 13.23 -9.74
CA ASP A 5 12.54 11.98 -10.37
C ASP A 5 13.37 10.72 -10.03
N ASN A 6 14.06 10.71 -8.89
CA ASN A 6 15.00 9.67 -8.49
C ASN A 6 14.94 9.29 -6.99
N ASP A 7 14.03 9.87 -6.21
CA ASP A 7 13.90 9.55 -4.78
C ASP A 7 13.33 8.12 -4.61
N LYS A 8 13.99 7.35 -3.78
CA LYS A 8 13.47 6.03 -3.36
C LYS A 8 12.33 6.23 -2.38
N LEU A 9 11.19 5.58 -2.65
CA LEU A 9 10.01 5.64 -1.79
C LEU A 9 10.09 4.56 -0.71
N VAL A 10 9.87 4.94 0.55
CA VAL A 10 9.77 4.03 1.69
C VAL A 10 8.41 4.22 2.34
N HIS A 11 7.58 3.19 2.28
CA HIS A 11 6.27 3.19 2.89
C HIS A 11 6.31 2.46 4.23
N VAL A 12 5.71 3.03 5.26
CA VAL A 12 5.63 2.44 6.60
C VAL A 12 4.23 2.61 7.16
N LYS A 13 3.63 1.50 7.59
CA LYS A 13 2.35 1.47 8.30
C LYS A 13 2.55 1.38 9.82
N SER A 14 1.45 1.43 10.58
CA SER A 14 1.43 1.11 12.01
C SER A 14 2.15 -0.22 12.28
N ASP A 15 2.96 -0.23 13.33
CA ASP A 15 3.84 -1.34 13.73
C ASP A 15 4.98 -1.67 12.74
N GLY A 16 5.14 -0.87 11.68
CA GLY A 16 6.28 -0.95 10.78
C GLY A 16 7.50 -0.23 11.32
N THR A 17 8.68 -0.56 10.79
CA THR A 17 9.95 0.04 11.18
C THR A 17 10.74 0.54 9.99
N ILE A 18 11.49 1.62 10.21
CA ILE A 18 12.49 2.14 9.28
C ILE A 18 13.84 2.05 9.97
N THR A 19 14.85 1.55 9.25
CA THR A 19 16.23 1.54 9.74
C THR A 19 17.03 2.62 8.99
N ILE A 20 17.63 3.54 9.75
CA ILE A 20 18.58 4.52 9.24
C ILE A 20 19.97 4.00 9.50
N LEU A 21 20.79 3.94 8.47
CA LEU A 21 22.18 3.54 8.55
C LEU A 21 23.07 4.79 8.34
N GLY A 22 24.12 4.91 9.14
CA GLY A 22 25.00 6.06 9.10
C GLY A 22 26.22 5.91 10.02
N SER A 23 26.63 7.01 10.66
CA SER A 23 27.68 7.03 11.67
C SER A 23 27.53 8.26 12.56
N GLY A 24 28.14 8.22 13.74
CA GLY A 24 28.11 9.34 14.68
C GLY A 24 26.84 9.42 15.54
N PHE A 25 26.03 8.36 15.55
CA PHE A 25 24.76 8.38 16.27
C PHE A 25 24.92 8.27 17.79
N THR A 26 26.01 7.70 18.29
CA THR A 26 26.28 7.56 19.74
C THR A 26 27.28 8.61 20.26
N ASN A 27 28.26 9.00 19.46
CA ASN A 27 29.32 9.91 19.89
C ASN A 27 28.86 11.36 20.04
N SER A 28 27.82 11.73 19.34
CA SER A 28 27.22 13.07 19.39
C SER A 28 25.93 13.07 20.21
N GLY A 29 25.58 11.94 20.83
CA GLY A 29 24.40 11.84 21.67
C GLY A 29 23.12 12.16 20.90
N ILE A 30 22.75 11.38 19.86
CA ILE A 30 21.35 11.39 19.44
C ILE A 30 20.58 10.84 20.61
N ALA A 31 19.92 11.72 21.32
CA ALA A 31 19.03 11.28 22.37
C ALA A 31 17.88 10.49 21.71
N SER A 32 17.51 9.37 22.29
CA SER A 32 16.24 8.69 21.98
C SER A 32 15.05 9.52 22.50
N SER A 33 15.18 10.85 22.48
CA SER A 33 14.24 11.81 23.02
C SER A 33 13.70 12.72 21.91
N ASP A 34 12.63 13.40 22.24
CA ASP A 34 11.96 14.38 21.36
C ASP A 34 12.93 15.31 20.65
N GLY A 35 12.78 15.46 19.35
CA GLY A 35 13.54 16.39 18.51
C GLY A 35 14.76 15.80 17.80
N SER A 36 15.20 14.57 18.10
CA SER A 36 16.42 14.00 17.49
C SER A 36 16.24 13.50 16.06
N VAL A 37 15.02 13.08 15.71
CA VAL A 37 14.66 12.66 14.34
C VAL A 37 13.35 13.30 13.95
N LYS A 38 13.32 13.90 12.77
CA LYS A 38 12.15 14.58 12.23
C LYS A 38 11.75 13.98 10.89
N LEU A 39 10.46 13.96 10.61
CA LEU A 39 9.92 13.81 9.27
C LEU A 39 9.40 15.17 8.83
N GLU A 40 10.08 15.81 7.88
CA GLU A 40 9.92 17.23 7.56
C GLU A 40 10.13 18.10 8.81
N SER A 41 9.09 18.78 9.29
CA SER A 41 9.12 19.59 10.50
C SER A 41 8.67 18.86 11.77
N ASP A 42 8.08 17.69 11.62
CA ASP A 42 7.43 16.99 12.73
C ASP A 42 8.41 16.04 13.43
N ASP A 43 8.50 16.16 14.73
CA ASP A 43 9.29 15.26 15.55
C ASP A 43 8.74 13.84 15.51
N TRP A 44 9.61 12.85 15.18
CA TRP A 44 9.17 11.45 15.04
C TRP A 44 8.65 10.88 16.35
N ALA A 45 9.37 11.09 17.44
CA ALA A 45 9.05 10.45 18.71
C ALA A 45 7.72 10.93 19.30
N SER A 46 7.37 12.19 19.11
CA SER A 46 6.12 12.76 19.61
C SER A 46 4.92 12.57 18.66
N THR A 47 5.16 12.37 17.36
CA THR A 47 4.11 12.38 16.35
C THR A 47 3.80 11.00 15.78
N TYR A 48 4.83 10.21 15.45
CA TYR A 48 4.64 8.97 14.70
C TYR A 48 4.91 7.71 15.51
N GLY A 49 5.89 7.72 16.43
CA GLY A 49 6.24 6.51 17.17
C GLY A 49 7.49 6.63 18.00
N THR A 50 8.40 5.66 17.94
CA THR A 50 9.61 5.66 18.77
C THR A 50 10.88 5.76 17.95
N VAL A 51 11.90 6.37 18.56
CA VAL A 51 13.27 6.44 18.03
C VAL A 51 14.15 5.59 18.94
N THR A 52 14.89 4.65 18.35
CA THR A 52 15.87 3.82 19.07
C THR A 52 17.22 3.94 18.41
N VAL A 53 18.21 4.46 19.12
CA VAL A 53 19.63 4.44 18.69
C VAL A 53 20.20 3.09 19.09
N ASN A 54 20.39 2.19 18.11
CA ASN A 54 20.86 0.84 18.35
C ASN A 54 22.38 0.80 18.61
N ASN A 55 23.13 1.59 17.85
CA ASN A 55 24.57 1.76 17.95
C ASN A 55 25.00 3.00 17.15
N ASP A 56 26.31 3.24 17.05
CA ASP A 56 26.87 4.39 16.33
C ASP A 56 26.53 4.44 14.83
N GLY A 57 26.17 3.31 14.25
CA GLY A 57 25.86 3.19 12.82
C GLY A 57 24.38 2.99 12.51
N GLN A 58 23.50 2.90 13.52
CA GLN A 58 22.11 2.50 13.27
C GLN A 58 21.11 3.14 14.22
N ILE A 59 20.06 3.71 13.62
CA ILE A 59 18.83 4.14 14.30
C ILE A 59 17.65 3.32 13.75
N THR A 60 16.76 2.89 14.62
CA THR A 60 15.47 2.31 14.26
C THR A 60 14.34 3.29 14.62
N LEU A 61 13.51 3.60 13.66
CA LEU A 61 12.25 4.33 13.82
C LEU A 61 11.11 3.33 13.78
N ALA A 62 10.35 3.20 14.84
CA ALA A 62 9.11 2.42 14.82
C ALA A 62 7.93 3.37 14.65
N ASN A 63 7.02 3.03 13.72
CA ASN A 63 5.79 3.77 13.50
C ASN A 63 4.69 3.22 14.41
N GLY A 64 4.03 4.10 15.14
CA GLY A 64 2.85 3.80 15.94
C GLY A 64 1.56 4.04 15.17
N SER A 65 0.52 4.48 15.88
CA SER A 65 -0.80 4.80 15.31
C SER A 65 -0.99 6.27 14.95
N GLY A 66 0.11 7.00 14.72
CA GLY A 66 0.08 8.42 14.34
C GLY A 66 -0.62 8.67 13.00
N GLY A 67 -0.75 9.94 12.63
CA GLY A 67 -1.37 10.34 11.36
C GLY A 67 -0.54 9.95 10.14
N ASN A 68 -1.15 10.07 8.95
CA ASN A 68 -0.45 9.90 7.69
C ASN A 68 0.40 11.15 7.39
N ALA A 69 1.60 10.93 6.86
CA ALA A 69 2.50 12.00 6.45
C ALA A 69 3.47 11.53 5.37
N SER A 70 4.10 12.46 4.69
CA SER A 70 5.19 12.15 3.77
C SER A 70 6.26 13.22 3.84
N GLY A 71 7.52 12.82 3.62
CA GLY A 71 8.62 13.75 3.62
C GLY A 71 9.97 13.09 3.77
N ARG A 72 10.97 13.91 4.06
CA ARG A 72 12.36 13.49 4.28
C ARG A 72 12.67 13.40 5.77
N ILE A 73 13.49 12.42 6.12
CA ILE A 73 14.00 12.28 7.48
C ILE A 73 15.18 13.25 7.67
N THR A 74 15.16 14.00 8.76
CA THR A 74 16.27 14.77 9.27
C THR A 74 16.70 14.23 10.62
N VAL A 75 17.99 13.99 10.80
CA VAL A 75 18.59 13.53 12.06
C VAL A 75 19.41 14.68 12.64
N LEU A 76 19.22 14.95 13.94
CA LEU A 76 19.93 15.96 14.69
C LEU A 76 20.84 15.31 15.73
N ASP A 77 22.07 15.81 15.85
CA ASP A 77 22.94 15.47 16.96
C ASP A 77 22.66 16.35 18.20
N PHE A 78 23.34 16.05 19.31
CA PHE A 78 23.17 16.80 20.56
C PHE A 78 23.62 18.28 20.47
N ALA A 79 24.49 18.61 19.53
CA ALA A 79 24.94 19.96 19.28
C ALA A 79 24.00 20.77 18.39
N GLY A 80 22.96 20.07 17.83
CA GLY A 80 22.00 20.65 16.89
C GLY A 80 22.47 20.65 15.43
N ASN A 81 23.52 19.89 15.08
CA ASN A 81 23.88 19.70 13.68
C ASN A 81 22.87 18.77 13.02
N GLU A 82 22.41 19.13 11.83
CA GLU A 82 21.36 18.42 11.10
C GLU A 82 21.90 17.72 9.86
N THR A 83 21.41 16.52 9.61
CA THR A 83 21.60 15.80 8.36
C THR A 83 20.26 15.29 7.84
N THR A 84 19.92 15.69 6.61
CA THR A 84 18.69 15.22 5.93
C THR A 84 19.02 14.07 4.98
N VAL A 85 18.23 13.03 5.03
CA VAL A 85 18.31 11.87 4.11
C VAL A 85 17.69 12.29 2.78
N SER A 86 18.52 12.71 1.80
CA SER A 86 18.08 13.35 0.56
C SER A 86 17.51 12.39 -0.49
N ASP A 87 17.95 11.11 -0.45
CA ASP A 87 17.67 10.13 -1.52
C ASP A 87 16.42 9.30 -1.27
N TYR A 88 15.67 9.60 -0.20
CA TYR A 88 14.49 8.85 0.20
C TYR A 88 13.35 9.80 0.57
N THR A 89 12.16 9.47 0.07
CA THR A 89 10.90 10.04 0.57
C THR A 89 10.18 8.97 1.39
N ILE A 90 9.89 9.29 2.64
CA ILE A 90 9.18 8.41 3.56
C ILE A 90 7.69 8.72 3.49
N PHE A 91 6.87 7.68 3.41
CA PHE A 91 5.42 7.75 3.52
C PHE A 91 4.97 6.98 4.76
N VAL A 92 4.55 7.69 5.79
CA VAL A 92 3.83 7.13 6.94
C VAL A 92 2.36 7.03 6.52
N ASP A 93 1.84 5.82 6.41
CA ASP A 93 0.47 5.57 6.00
C ASP A 93 -0.19 4.51 6.90
N ASN A 94 -1.03 4.97 7.80
CA ASN A 94 -1.78 4.15 8.75
C ASN A 94 -3.25 3.95 8.32
N THR A 95 -3.61 4.42 7.12
CA THR A 95 -4.98 4.40 6.62
C THR A 95 -5.13 3.33 5.52
N LYS A 96 -5.96 2.35 5.77
CA LYS A 96 -6.27 1.30 4.78
C LYS A 96 -6.96 1.88 3.56
N ALA A 97 -6.70 1.30 2.40
CA ALA A 97 -7.52 1.54 1.22
C ALA A 97 -9.00 1.21 1.49
N VAL A 98 -9.91 1.97 0.90
CA VAL A 98 -11.35 1.77 1.03
C VAL A 98 -11.95 1.55 -0.35
N SER A 99 -12.64 0.41 -0.55
CA SER A 99 -13.39 0.14 -1.78
C SER A 99 -14.86 0.46 -1.58
N THR A 100 -15.40 1.31 -2.46
CA THR A 100 -16.81 1.77 -2.37
C THR A 100 -17.72 1.01 -3.30
N ASN A 101 -17.29 0.70 -4.52
CA ASN A 101 -18.10 0.03 -5.52
C ASN A 101 -17.30 -0.87 -6.45
N ILE A 102 -17.97 -1.87 -7.04
CA ILE A 102 -17.49 -2.62 -8.20
C ILE A 102 -18.53 -2.53 -9.30
N SER A 103 -18.11 -2.25 -10.53
CA SER A 103 -19.02 -1.97 -11.65
C SER A 103 -19.87 -3.18 -12.05
N VAL A 104 -19.29 -4.38 -11.98
CA VAL A 104 -19.97 -5.66 -12.24
C VAL A 104 -19.40 -6.75 -11.32
N GLY A 105 -20.25 -7.69 -10.91
CA GLY A 105 -19.84 -8.79 -10.02
C GLY A 105 -19.43 -10.07 -10.76
N VAL A 106 -19.63 -10.14 -12.08
CA VAL A 106 -19.30 -11.32 -12.89
C VAL A 106 -18.67 -10.88 -14.20
N VAL A 107 -17.54 -11.47 -14.54
CA VAL A 107 -16.83 -11.25 -15.81
C VAL A 107 -16.41 -12.60 -16.41
N LYS A 108 -16.23 -12.64 -17.73
CA LYS A 108 -15.54 -13.73 -18.42
C LYS A 108 -14.09 -13.36 -18.71
N GLN A 109 -13.33 -14.30 -19.23
CA GLN A 109 -11.98 -14.04 -19.75
C GLN A 109 -11.93 -12.82 -20.67
N GLY A 110 -11.00 -11.91 -20.38
CA GLY A 110 -10.77 -10.68 -21.14
C GLY A 110 -11.77 -9.56 -20.90
N ALA A 111 -12.87 -9.81 -20.17
CA ALA A 111 -13.80 -8.76 -19.76
C ALA A 111 -13.34 -8.09 -18.47
N THR A 112 -13.75 -6.84 -18.26
CA THR A 112 -13.28 -6.00 -17.15
C THR A 112 -14.37 -5.67 -16.14
N ALA A 113 -13.93 -5.54 -14.88
CA ALA A 113 -14.67 -4.92 -13.79
C ALA A 113 -13.85 -3.74 -13.24
N VAL A 114 -14.51 -2.67 -12.83
CA VAL A 114 -13.86 -1.49 -12.24
C VAL A 114 -14.18 -1.42 -10.76
N LEU A 115 -13.15 -1.50 -9.93
CA LEU A 115 -13.23 -1.27 -8.49
C LEU A 115 -12.95 0.21 -8.23
N THR A 116 -13.88 0.90 -7.54
CA THR A 116 -13.71 2.30 -7.16
C THR A 116 -13.59 2.45 -5.65
N GLY A 117 -12.82 3.46 -5.22
CA GLY A 117 -12.54 3.65 -3.81
C GLY A 117 -11.55 4.79 -3.55
N THR A 118 -10.72 4.63 -2.52
CA THR A 118 -9.63 5.56 -2.17
C THR A 118 -8.43 4.79 -1.63
N GLY A 119 -7.25 5.40 -1.69
CA GLY A 119 -6.01 4.83 -1.11
C GLY A 119 -5.37 3.74 -1.98
N PHE A 120 -5.71 3.65 -3.27
CA PHE A 120 -5.14 2.65 -4.18
C PHE A 120 -3.74 3.00 -4.69
N LYS A 121 -3.32 4.25 -4.54
CA LYS A 121 -1.94 4.72 -4.79
C LYS A 121 -1.49 5.65 -3.66
N ASN A 122 -0.18 5.63 -3.40
CA ASN A 122 0.48 6.60 -2.54
C ASN A 122 1.80 7.00 -3.22
N GLY A 123 1.85 8.22 -3.76
CA GLY A 123 2.87 8.59 -4.73
C GLY A 123 2.78 7.70 -5.98
N ASP A 124 3.93 7.18 -6.44
CA ASP A 124 4.00 6.25 -7.57
C ASP A 124 3.78 4.79 -7.18
N ALA A 125 3.73 4.50 -5.87
CA ALA A 125 3.49 3.15 -5.40
C ALA A 125 2.01 2.75 -5.50
N GLU A 126 1.77 1.51 -5.91
CA GLU A 126 0.44 0.97 -6.23
C GLU A 126 0.04 -0.13 -5.25
N SER A 127 -1.25 -0.21 -4.97
CA SER A 127 -1.85 -1.31 -4.22
C SER A 127 -1.75 -2.62 -4.97
N THR A 128 -1.71 -3.71 -4.21
CA THR A 128 -1.92 -5.06 -4.74
C THR A 128 -3.30 -5.57 -4.38
N ILE A 129 -3.84 -6.49 -5.19
CA ILE A 129 -5.13 -7.11 -4.92
C ILE A 129 -5.04 -8.64 -4.99
N THR A 130 -5.89 -9.30 -4.19
CA THR A 130 -6.20 -10.72 -4.34
C THR A 130 -7.71 -10.90 -4.48
N ILE A 131 -8.13 -11.96 -5.16
CA ILE A 131 -9.55 -12.29 -5.34
C ILE A 131 -9.74 -13.76 -4.94
N GLY A 132 -10.60 -14.01 -3.92
CA GLY A 132 -10.79 -15.35 -3.37
C GLY A 132 -9.48 -15.97 -2.85
N GLY A 133 -8.56 -15.15 -2.34
CA GLY A 133 -7.24 -15.57 -1.88
C GLY A 133 -6.23 -15.87 -3.01
N GLN A 134 -6.60 -15.69 -4.27
CA GLN A 134 -5.73 -15.92 -5.42
C GLN A 134 -5.02 -14.64 -5.83
N ASN A 135 -3.75 -14.76 -6.20
CA ASN A 135 -2.95 -13.66 -6.75
C ASN A 135 -3.27 -13.44 -8.24
N ALA A 136 -2.95 -12.24 -8.73
CA ALA A 136 -3.03 -11.91 -10.13
C ALA A 136 -2.13 -12.83 -10.99
N GLY A 137 -2.66 -13.26 -12.12
CA GLY A 137 -1.99 -14.12 -13.10
C GLY A 137 -2.89 -14.37 -14.29
N ALA A 138 -2.34 -14.85 -15.40
CA ALA A 138 -3.08 -15.07 -16.65
C ALA A 138 -4.26 -16.03 -16.51
N THR A 139 -4.19 -16.98 -15.57
CA THR A 139 -5.25 -17.96 -15.32
C THR A 139 -6.31 -17.48 -14.32
N THR A 140 -5.98 -16.52 -13.46
CA THR A 140 -6.88 -16.00 -12.42
C THR A 140 -7.53 -14.69 -12.84
N PHE A 141 -6.77 -13.62 -12.80
CA PHE A 141 -7.14 -12.27 -13.25
C PHE A 141 -5.88 -11.44 -13.40
N THR A 142 -5.97 -10.34 -14.14
CA THR A 142 -4.96 -9.28 -14.14
C THR A 142 -5.60 -7.98 -13.68
N TYR A 143 -4.81 -6.99 -13.29
CA TYR A 143 -5.34 -5.69 -12.91
C TYR A 143 -4.36 -4.56 -13.24
N THR A 144 -4.89 -3.35 -13.28
CA THR A 144 -4.16 -2.09 -13.39
C THR A 144 -4.70 -1.14 -12.33
N VAL A 145 -3.82 -0.52 -11.56
CA VAL A 145 -4.19 0.58 -10.66
C VAL A 145 -4.18 1.86 -11.48
N ASP A 146 -5.35 2.29 -11.95
CA ASP A 146 -5.48 3.43 -12.86
C ASP A 146 -5.19 4.76 -12.15
N SER A 147 -5.59 4.83 -10.87
CA SER A 147 -5.42 6.02 -10.03
C SER A 147 -5.53 5.67 -8.55
N GLY A 148 -5.38 6.64 -7.66
CA GLY A 148 -5.65 6.48 -6.22
C GLY A 148 -7.11 6.11 -5.88
N THR A 149 -8.01 6.17 -6.88
CA THR A 149 -9.46 5.93 -6.69
C THR A 149 -10.04 4.85 -7.59
N GLN A 150 -9.24 4.25 -8.46
CA GLN A 150 -9.72 3.27 -9.44
C GLN A 150 -8.72 2.15 -9.71
N ILE A 151 -9.21 0.92 -9.73
CA ILE A 151 -8.51 -0.29 -10.20
C ILE A 151 -9.38 -0.96 -11.26
N THR A 152 -8.81 -1.23 -12.44
CA THR A 152 -9.43 -2.04 -13.49
C THR A 152 -8.94 -3.48 -13.37
N ILE A 153 -9.88 -4.43 -13.23
CA ILE A 153 -9.64 -5.87 -13.09
C ILE A 153 -10.09 -6.56 -14.37
N THR A 154 -9.27 -7.44 -14.91
CA THR A 154 -9.57 -8.22 -16.13
C THR A 154 -9.61 -9.70 -15.81
N GLY A 155 -10.68 -10.41 -16.16
CA GLY A 155 -10.83 -11.84 -15.92
C GLY A 155 -9.80 -12.68 -16.70
N GLY A 156 -9.22 -13.66 -16.01
CA GLY A 156 -8.29 -14.65 -16.58
C GLY A 156 -8.99 -15.82 -17.25
N SER A 157 -8.22 -16.84 -17.66
CA SER A 157 -8.75 -18.01 -18.37
C SER A 157 -9.35 -19.09 -17.48
N GLY A 158 -9.11 -19.05 -16.17
CA GLY A 158 -9.72 -19.96 -15.18
C GLY A 158 -10.90 -19.30 -14.49
N ASP A 159 -11.67 -20.11 -13.77
CA ASP A 159 -12.84 -19.63 -13.04
C ASP A 159 -12.47 -19.22 -11.61
N ILE A 160 -13.10 -18.15 -11.11
CA ILE A 160 -13.11 -17.73 -9.71
C ILE A 160 -14.57 -17.62 -9.30
N ASN A 161 -14.97 -18.35 -8.27
CA ASN A 161 -16.36 -18.36 -7.82
C ASN A 161 -16.51 -17.48 -6.57
N ASP A 162 -17.30 -16.41 -6.69
CA ASP A 162 -17.67 -15.50 -5.59
C ASP A 162 -16.47 -15.03 -4.73
N GLY A 163 -15.34 -14.74 -5.41
CA GLY A 163 -14.09 -14.42 -4.75
C GLY A 163 -14.13 -13.03 -4.10
N GLU A 164 -13.87 -12.96 -2.78
CA GLU A 164 -13.71 -11.70 -2.07
C GLU A 164 -12.48 -10.94 -2.59
N ILE A 165 -12.64 -9.64 -2.85
CA ILE A 165 -11.55 -8.75 -3.25
C ILE A 165 -10.90 -8.20 -1.98
N VAL A 166 -9.59 -8.43 -1.84
CA VAL A 166 -8.77 -7.87 -0.77
C VAL A 166 -7.76 -6.93 -1.41
N VAL A 167 -7.66 -5.71 -0.88
CA VAL A 167 -6.70 -4.70 -1.32
C VAL A 167 -5.63 -4.56 -0.26
N THR A 168 -4.36 -4.62 -0.66
CA THR A 168 -3.21 -4.25 0.18
C THR A 168 -2.61 -2.99 -0.39
N ASP A 169 -2.63 -1.90 0.37
CA ASP A 169 -2.09 -0.62 -0.07
C ASP A 169 -0.55 -0.63 -0.13
N PRO A 170 0.09 0.43 -0.65
CA PRO A 170 1.56 0.50 -0.75
C PRO A 170 2.29 0.39 0.59
N ALA A 171 1.68 0.79 1.70
CA ALA A 171 2.26 0.66 3.03
C ALA A 171 2.07 -0.75 3.64
N GLY A 172 1.27 -1.60 2.99
CA GLY A 172 0.96 -2.94 3.46
C GLY A 172 -0.25 -3.00 4.41
N ASN A 173 -1.10 -1.96 4.47
CA ASN A 173 -2.37 -2.05 5.19
C ASN A 173 -3.36 -2.88 4.35
N VAL A 174 -3.91 -3.93 4.96
CA VAL A 174 -4.83 -4.85 4.30
C VAL A 174 -6.27 -4.45 4.55
N SER A 175 -7.05 -4.35 3.48
CA SER A 175 -8.47 -4.01 3.50
C SER A 175 -9.30 -5.11 2.83
N THR A 176 -10.23 -5.70 3.57
CA THR A 176 -11.29 -6.53 3.00
C THR A 176 -12.39 -5.62 2.48
N THR A 177 -12.73 -5.74 1.21
CA THR A 177 -13.57 -4.73 0.55
C THR A 177 -15.07 -5.00 0.69
N ASN A 178 -15.49 -6.17 1.15
CA ASN A 178 -16.86 -6.69 1.04
C ASN A 178 -17.40 -6.70 -0.40
N LYS A 179 -16.52 -6.56 -1.41
CA LYS A 179 -16.82 -6.68 -2.82
C LYS A 179 -16.33 -8.03 -3.30
N LYS A 180 -17.09 -8.64 -4.19
CA LYS A 180 -16.78 -9.95 -4.73
C LYS A 180 -16.77 -9.90 -6.25
N LEU A 181 -15.94 -10.75 -6.85
CA LEU A 181 -15.89 -10.95 -8.29
C LEU A 181 -15.92 -12.44 -8.61
N THR A 182 -16.77 -12.80 -9.56
CA THR A 182 -16.76 -14.10 -10.21
C THR A 182 -16.11 -13.97 -11.57
N VAL A 183 -15.14 -14.82 -11.88
CA VAL A 183 -14.66 -15.03 -13.25
C VAL A 183 -15.30 -16.32 -13.71
N ASP A 184 -16.19 -16.27 -14.70
CA ASP A 184 -16.95 -17.41 -15.21
C ASP A 184 -16.69 -17.58 -16.71
N ASN A 185 -16.00 -18.65 -17.05
CA ASN A 185 -15.69 -19.05 -18.42
C ASN A 185 -16.50 -20.28 -18.87
N THR A 186 -17.37 -20.79 -18.00
CA THR A 186 -18.19 -21.97 -18.27
C THR A 186 -19.37 -21.61 -19.17
N LYS A 187 -19.47 -22.26 -20.32
CA LYS A 187 -20.59 -22.03 -21.24
C LYS A 187 -21.83 -22.77 -20.75
N PRO A 188 -23.02 -22.16 -20.90
CA PRO A 188 -24.28 -22.90 -20.66
C PRO A 188 -24.40 -24.04 -21.65
N SER A 189 -25.05 -25.15 -21.22
CA SER A 189 -25.40 -26.27 -22.08
C SER A 189 -26.91 -26.33 -22.28
N VAL A 190 -27.35 -26.63 -23.51
CA VAL A 190 -28.74 -26.86 -23.83
C VAL A 190 -28.89 -28.32 -24.26
N SER A 191 -29.68 -29.09 -23.53
CA SER A 191 -29.90 -30.55 -23.83
C SER A 191 -31.14 -30.83 -24.67
N SER A 192 -32.15 -29.97 -24.61
CA SER A 192 -33.38 -30.14 -25.41
C SER A 192 -34.15 -28.83 -25.55
N VAL A 193 -34.94 -28.74 -26.60
CA VAL A 193 -35.99 -27.73 -26.78
C VAL A 193 -37.32 -28.45 -26.86
N ALA A 194 -38.27 -28.14 -25.97
CA ALA A 194 -39.63 -28.63 -26.07
C ALA A 194 -40.39 -27.80 -27.12
N THR A 195 -41.07 -28.49 -28.05
CA THR A 195 -42.01 -27.84 -28.99
C THR A 195 -43.41 -28.02 -28.43
N GLU A 196 -44.15 -26.96 -28.17
CA GLU A 196 -45.58 -27.03 -27.94
C GLU A 196 -46.29 -27.14 -29.32
N THR A 197 -47.12 -28.18 -29.46
CA THR A 197 -48.04 -28.27 -30.60
C THR A 197 -49.30 -27.47 -30.23
N ILE A 198 -49.60 -26.43 -30.98
CA ILE A 198 -50.81 -25.61 -30.86
C ILE A 198 -51.98 -26.36 -31.52
#